data_4b74641c01373803d6fa7ee139120a57
#
_entry.id   4b74641c01373803d6fa7ee139120a57
#
_cell.length_a   1.000
_cell.length_b   1.000
_cell.length_c   1.000
_cell.angle_alpha   90.00
_cell.angle_beta   90.00
_cell.angle_gamma   90.00
#
_symmetry.space_group_name_H-M   'P 1'
#
loop_
_entity.id
_entity.type
_entity.pdbx_description
1 polymer ?
#
loop_
_entity_poly.entity_id
_entity_poly.type
_entity_poly.pdbx_seq_one_letter_code
_entity_poly.pdbx_strand_id
1 'polypeptide(L)'
;MTADVNVVIDHSEYTILVVDDVVSNVLLLKVLLTNEKFKVVTANNGKDALVQAAEKQPDLILLDVMMPEMNGFEVSEKLKANPVTQNIPIIFLTALNTTSDIVKGFKVGGERFYFKAFQ
;
A
#
# COMPACT_ATOMS: atom_id res chain seq x y z
N MET A 1 -5.37 11.11 32.21
CA MET A 1 -5.56 11.49 31.62
C MET A 1 -5.98 11.20 30.62
N THR A 2 -6.57 10.95 30.34
CA THR A 2 -6.89 10.80 29.36
C THR A 2 -7.33 11.74 28.59
N ALA A 3 -7.00 12.75 28.75
CA ALA A 3 -7.19 13.84 27.93
C ALA A 3 -6.93 13.57 26.52
N ASP A 4 -6.24 12.54 26.32
CA ASP A 4 -5.87 12.15 24.99
C ASP A 4 -7.04 11.85 24.11
N VAL A 5 -8.18 11.60 24.68
CA VAL A 5 -9.37 11.34 23.87
C VAL A 5 -9.77 12.52 23.03
N ASN A 6 -9.23 13.69 23.31
CA ASN A 6 -9.56 14.87 22.55
C ASN A 6 -8.44 15.30 21.60
N VAL A 7 -7.39 14.53 21.53
CA VAL A 7 -6.28 14.86 20.65
C VAL A 7 -6.66 14.52 19.21
N VAL A 8 -6.52 15.49 18.33
CA VAL A 8 -6.70 15.28 16.92
C VAL A 8 -5.33 15.03 16.31
N ILE A 9 -5.15 13.86 15.75
CA ILE A 9 -3.88 13.51 15.11
C ILE A 9 -3.94 13.95 13.65
N ASP A 10 -3.00 14.81 13.29
CA ASP A 10 -2.92 15.32 11.92
C ASP A 10 -1.93 14.46 11.14
N HIS A 11 -2.43 13.71 10.18
CA HIS A 11 -1.63 12.84 9.33
C HIS A 11 -1.28 13.50 7.99
N SER A 12 -1.49 14.81 7.87
CA SER A 12 -1.31 15.49 6.58
C SER A 12 0.13 15.51 6.09
N GLU A 13 1.09 15.21 6.96
CA GLU A 13 2.49 15.12 6.57
C GLU A 13 2.84 13.77 5.98
N TYR A 14 1.96 12.80 6.08
CA TYR A 14 2.25 11.45 5.62
C TYR A 14 1.51 11.15 4.32
N THR A 15 2.24 10.55 3.39
CA THR A 15 1.71 10.20 2.08
C THR A 15 1.62 8.69 1.96
N ILE A 16 0.49 8.22 1.51
CA ILE A 16 0.26 6.79 1.29
C ILE A 16 0.01 6.57 -0.20
N LEU A 17 0.76 5.64 -0.79
CA LEU A 17 0.53 5.22 -2.16
C LEU A 17 -0.38 3.99 -2.12
N VAL A 18 -1.50 4.08 -2.81
CA VAL A 18 -2.45 2.97 -2.91
C VAL A 18 -2.35 2.37 -4.31
N VAL A 19 -2.07 1.09 -4.39
CA VAL A 19 -1.89 0.39 -5.66
C VAL A 19 -2.88 -0.77 -5.76
N ASP A 20 -3.80 -0.68 -6.71
CA ASP A 20 -4.79 -1.72 -6.97
C ASP A 20 -5.30 -1.51 -8.38
N ASP A 21 -5.46 -2.60 -9.14
CA ASP A 21 -5.94 -2.50 -10.51
C ASP A 21 -7.46 -2.32 -10.61
N VAL A 22 -8.17 -2.50 -9.51
CA VAL A 22 -9.62 -2.30 -9.45
C VAL A 22 -9.90 -0.88 -9.00
N VAL A 23 -10.41 -0.06 -9.90
CA VAL A 23 -10.60 1.37 -9.65
C VAL A 23 -11.48 1.64 -8.43
N SER A 24 -12.54 0.85 -8.25
CA SER A 24 -13.42 1.04 -7.10
C SER A 24 -12.70 0.81 -5.76
N ASN A 25 -11.76 -0.12 -5.72
CA ASN A 25 -10.97 -0.37 -4.52
C ASN A 25 -10.07 0.82 -4.22
N VAL A 26 -9.44 1.36 -5.26
CA VAL A 26 -8.59 2.55 -5.11
C VAL A 26 -9.38 3.73 -4.58
N LEU A 27 -10.57 3.96 -5.16
CA LEU A 27 -11.41 5.07 -4.73
C LEU A 27 -11.86 4.91 -3.29
N LEU A 28 -12.25 3.70 -2.89
CA LEU A 28 -12.68 3.45 -1.52
C LEU A 28 -11.56 3.74 -0.53
N LEU A 29 -10.37 3.20 -0.79
CA LEU A 29 -9.24 3.41 0.10
C LEU A 29 -8.84 4.89 0.13
N LYS A 30 -8.88 5.55 -1.03
CA LYS A 30 -8.56 6.97 -1.08
C LYS A 30 -9.50 7.78 -0.19
N VAL A 31 -10.80 7.50 -0.26
CA VAL A 31 -11.77 8.20 0.58
C VAL A 31 -11.51 7.95 2.06
N LEU A 32 -11.32 6.68 2.42
CA LEU A 32 -11.10 6.32 3.82
C LEU A 32 -9.84 6.98 4.37
N LEU A 33 -8.75 6.93 3.62
CA LEU A 33 -7.48 7.50 4.07
C LEU A 33 -7.52 9.03 4.08
N THR A 34 -8.16 9.64 3.11
CA THR A 34 -8.30 11.08 3.06
C THR A 34 -9.13 11.58 4.25
N ASN A 35 -10.14 10.82 4.66
CA ASN A 35 -10.93 11.16 5.83
C ASN A 35 -10.08 11.13 7.10
N GLU A 36 -9.03 10.33 7.12
CA GLU A 36 -8.09 10.28 8.24
C GLU A 36 -6.94 11.28 8.07
N LYS A 37 -7.07 12.19 7.11
CA LYS A 37 -6.14 13.29 6.87
C LYS A 37 -4.79 12.90 6.23
N PHE A 38 -4.67 11.71 5.68
CA PHE A 38 -3.48 11.35 4.93
C PHE A 38 -3.49 11.96 3.54
N LYS A 39 -2.32 12.22 3.00
CA LYS A 39 -2.16 12.51 1.57
C LYS A 39 -2.16 11.18 0.84
N VAL A 40 -2.89 11.09 -0.24
CA VAL A 40 -3.02 9.82 -0.97
C VAL A 40 -2.58 9.99 -2.41
N VAL A 41 -1.70 9.11 -2.85
CA VAL A 41 -1.28 8.98 -4.24
C VAL A 41 -1.76 7.61 -4.70
N THR A 42 -2.17 7.48 -5.93
CA THR A 42 -2.74 6.23 -6.42
C THR A 42 -2.02 5.74 -7.67
N ALA A 43 -2.01 4.42 -7.85
CA ALA A 43 -1.54 3.78 -9.07
C ALA A 43 -2.44 2.58 -9.33
N ASN A 44 -2.70 2.27 -10.60
CA ASN A 44 -3.58 1.16 -10.92
C ASN A 44 -2.89 0.03 -11.66
N ASN A 45 -1.58 0.03 -11.67
CA ASN A 45 -0.79 -1.07 -12.22
C ASN A 45 0.62 -1.01 -11.63
N GLY A 46 1.37 -2.08 -11.83
CA GLY A 46 2.71 -2.19 -11.23
C GLY A 46 3.70 -1.17 -11.78
N LYS A 47 3.67 -0.93 -13.08
CA LYS A 47 4.60 0.00 -13.71
C LYS A 47 4.41 1.41 -13.16
N ASP A 48 3.16 1.85 -13.08
CA ASP A 48 2.86 3.18 -12.53
C ASP A 48 3.20 3.25 -11.04
N ALA A 49 2.99 2.15 -10.31
CA ALA A 49 3.34 2.09 -8.90
C ALA A 49 4.83 2.36 -8.69
N LEU A 50 5.68 1.78 -9.52
CA LEU A 50 7.13 2.00 -9.42
C LEU A 50 7.49 3.46 -9.68
N VAL A 51 6.86 4.07 -10.69
CA VAL A 51 7.08 5.47 -11.00
C VAL A 51 6.63 6.37 -9.86
N GLN A 52 5.42 6.15 -9.36
CA GLN A 52 4.87 6.98 -8.28
C GLN A 52 5.69 6.84 -6.99
N ALA A 53 6.12 5.62 -6.68
CA ALA A 53 6.92 5.41 -5.47
C ALA A 53 8.25 6.15 -5.54
N ALA A 54 8.90 6.12 -6.70
CA ALA A 54 10.19 6.80 -6.87
C ALA A 54 10.03 8.32 -6.85
N GLU A 55 8.99 8.83 -7.49
CA GLU A 55 8.77 10.28 -7.59
C GLU A 55 8.24 10.91 -6.32
N LYS A 56 7.26 10.25 -5.71
CA LYS A 56 6.56 10.82 -4.55
C LYS A 56 7.15 10.39 -3.23
N GLN A 57 7.91 9.30 -3.22
CA GLN A 57 8.52 8.74 -2.02
C GLN A 57 7.55 8.69 -0.85
N PRO A 58 6.47 7.91 -0.99
CA PRO A 58 5.45 7.83 0.06
C PRO A 58 6.01 7.23 1.34
N ASP A 59 5.31 7.46 2.43
CA ASP A 59 5.69 6.92 3.73
C ASP A 59 5.21 5.49 3.91
N LEU A 60 4.26 5.06 3.09
CA LEU A 60 3.69 3.71 3.16
C LEU A 60 3.09 3.38 1.80
N ILE A 61 3.21 2.12 1.41
CA ILE A 61 2.59 1.62 0.19
C ILE A 61 1.59 0.53 0.54
N LEU A 62 0.34 0.71 0.12
CA LEU A 62 -0.68 -0.32 0.20
C LEU A 62 -0.76 -0.95 -1.19
N LEU A 63 -0.43 -2.21 -1.29
CA LEU A 63 -0.14 -2.84 -2.57
C LEU A 63 -0.95 -4.11 -2.76
N ASP A 64 -1.79 -4.11 -3.79
CA ASP A 64 -2.58 -5.27 -4.14
C ASP A 64 -1.66 -6.36 -4.71
N VAL A 65 -1.94 -7.60 -4.37
CA VAL A 65 -1.16 -8.74 -4.84
C VAL A 65 -1.58 -9.14 -6.26
N MET A 66 -2.88 -9.19 -6.50
CA MET A 66 -3.41 -9.72 -7.76
C MET A 66 -3.63 -8.62 -8.77
N MET A 67 -2.62 -8.39 -9.60
CA MET A 67 -2.71 -7.42 -10.69
C MET A 67 -2.17 -8.06 -11.97
N PRO A 68 -2.73 -7.70 -13.13
CA PRO A 68 -2.24 -8.22 -14.41
C PRO A 68 -0.85 -7.67 -14.73
N GLU A 69 -0.12 -8.40 -15.56
CA GLU A 69 1.21 -8.05 -16.06
C GLU A 69 2.29 -8.06 -15.00
N MET A 70 2.18 -7.25 -13.98
CA MET A 70 3.14 -7.20 -12.88
C MET A 70 2.34 -7.26 -11.58
N ASN A 71 2.45 -8.37 -10.85
CA ASN A 71 1.71 -8.53 -9.61
C ASN A 71 2.40 -7.80 -8.46
N GLY A 72 1.72 -7.75 -7.31
CA GLY A 72 2.24 -7.02 -6.16
C GLY A 72 3.57 -7.54 -5.64
N PHE A 73 3.81 -8.84 -5.72
CA PHE A 73 5.08 -9.39 -5.27
C PHE A 73 6.23 -8.90 -6.15
N GLU A 74 6.00 -8.86 -7.45
CA GLU A 74 7.00 -8.36 -8.39
C GLU A 74 7.27 -6.88 -8.18
N VAL A 75 6.23 -6.10 -7.92
CA VAL A 75 6.39 -4.67 -7.60
C VAL A 75 7.25 -4.53 -6.35
N SER A 76 6.94 -5.31 -5.32
CA SER A 76 7.69 -5.26 -4.06
C SER A 76 9.17 -5.59 -4.28
N GLU A 77 9.47 -6.62 -5.06
CA GLU A 77 10.85 -6.97 -5.36
C GLU A 77 11.60 -5.81 -6.01
N LYS A 78 10.97 -5.16 -6.98
CA LYS A 78 11.59 -4.04 -7.69
C LYS A 78 11.76 -2.82 -6.77
N LEU A 79 10.80 -2.57 -5.90
CA LEU A 79 10.91 -1.48 -4.93
C LEU A 79 12.08 -1.73 -3.97
N LYS A 80 12.21 -2.95 -3.50
CA LYS A 80 13.29 -3.29 -2.56
C LYS A 80 14.67 -3.31 -3.21
N ALA A 81 14.73 -3.47 -4.52
CA ALA A 81 15.98 -3.45 -5.27
C ALA A 81 16.45 -2.03 -5.61
N ASN A 82 15.60 -1.03 -5.42
CA ASN A 82 15.93 0.35 -5.75
C ASN A 82 16.24 1.13 -4.47
N PRO A 83 17.47 1.70 -4.35
CA PRO A 83 17.85 2.44 -3.14
C PRO A 83 16.90 3.58 -2.78
N VAL A 84 16.22 4.17 -3.77
CA VAL A 84 15.29 5.27 -3.53
C VAL A 84 14.04 4.81 -2.80
N THR A 85 13.61 3.56 -3.03
CA THR A 85 12.33 3.07 -2.51
C THR A 85 12.48 1.90 -1.55
N GLN A 86 13.70 1.39 -1.36
CA GLN A 86 13.90 0.13 -0.64
C GLN A 86 13.42 0.16 0.82
N ASN A 87 13.39 1.31 1.44
CA ASN A 87 13.02 1.42 2.85
C ASN A 87 11.55 1.82 3.07
N ILE A 88 10.79 1.98 2.02
CA ILE A 88 9.37 2.33 2.16
C ILE A 88 8.61 1.09 2.61
N PRO A 89 7.90 1.15 3.74
CA PRO A 89 7.11 0.00 4.22
C PRO A 89 6.01 -0.36 3.24
N ILE A 90 5.78 -1.65 3.09
CA ILE A 90 4.75 -2.16 2.18
C ILE A 90 3.79 -3.04 2.96
N ILE A 91 2.50 -2.77 2.81
CA ILE A 91 1.46 -3.62 3.33
C ILE A 91 0.73 -4.22 2.13
N PHE A 92 0.69 -5.55 2.06
CA PHE A 92 -0.02 -6.22 0.98
C PHE A 92 -1.50 -6.27 1.27
N LEU A 93 -2.29 -5.87 0.28
CA LEU A 93 -3.74 -5.96 0.33
C LEU A 93 -4.13 -7.16 -0.53
N THR A 94 -4.85 -8.11 0.03
CA THR A 94 -5.20 -9.29 -0.75
C THR A 94 -6.49 -9.92 -0.28
N ALA A 95 -7.20 -10.50 -1.24
CA ALA A 95 -8.36 -11.34 -0.96
C ALA A 95 -7.94 -12.81 -0.91
N LEU A 96 -6.65 -13.10 -1.14
CA LEU A 96 -6.15 -14.47 -1.11
C LEU A 96 -6.07 -14.98 0.31
N ASN A 97 -6.44 -16.23 0.49
CA ASN A 97 -6.52 -16.84 1.81
C ASN A 97 -5.62 -18.06 1.95
N THR A 98 -4.73 -18.30 1.02
CA THR A 98 -3.89 -19.48 1.08
C THR A 98 -2.62 -19.22 1.87
N THR A 99 -2.16 -20.21 2.60
CA THR A 99 -0.93 -20.10 3.37
C THR A 99 0.27 -19.81 2.45
N SER A 100 0.28 -20.40 1.27
CA SER A 100 1.40 -20.20 0.35
C SER A 100 1.49 -18.75 -0.13
N ASP A 101 0.35 -18.09 -0.32
CA ASP A 101 0.35 -16.69 -0.74
C ASP A 101 0.85 -15.79 0.38
N ILE A 102 0.48 -16.09 1.60
CA ILE A 102 0.95 -15.32 2.76
C ILE A 102 2.46 -15.47 2.91
N VAL A 103 2.96 -16.70 2.82
CA VAL A 103 4.40 -16.95 2.91
C VAL A 103 5.15 -16.25 1.79
N LYS A 104 4.61 -16.28 0.57
CA LYS A 104 5.25 -15.62 -0.57
C LYS A 104 5.36 -14.12 -0.36
N GLY A 105 4.31 -13.50 0.21
CA GLY A 105 4.35 -12.09 0.51
C GLY A 105 5.48 -11.72 1.47
N PHE A 106 5.65 -12.49 2.53
CA PHE A 106 6.75 -12.23 3.46
C PHE A 106 8.10 -12.41 2.82
N LYS A 107 8.24 -13.39 1.94
CA LYS A 107 9.53 -13.65 1.28
C LYS A 107 9.99 -12.51 0.39
N VAL A 108 9.06 -11.72 -0.16
CA VAL A 108 9.43 -10.59 -1.01
C VAL A 108 9.51 -9.28 -0.21
N GLY A 109 9.52 -9.36 1.11
CA GLY A 109 9.80 -8.21 1.93
C GLY A 109 8.59 -7.40 2.38
N GLY A 110 7.40 -7.94 2.24
CA GLY A 110 6.21 -7.27 2.75
C GLY A 110 6.22 -7.23 4.27
N GLU A 111 5.77 -6.11 4.83
CA GLU A 111 5.76 -5.91 6.28
C GLU A 111 4.67 -6.73 6.94
N ARG A 112 3.53 -6.84 6.30
CA ARG A 112 2.42 -7.63 6.79
C ARG A 112 1.36 -7.80 5.72
N PHE A 113 0.44 -8.71 5.94
CA PHE A 113 -0.71 -8.93 5.09
C PHE A 113 -1.96 -8.37 5.72
N TYR A 114 -2.82 -7.79 4.88
CA TYR A 114 -4.17 -7.49 5.24
C TYR A 114 -5.08 -8.07 4.18
N PHE A 115 -6.10 -8.78 4.60
CA PHE A 115 -7.12 -9.25 3.68
C PHE A 115 -8.09 -8.12 3.43
N LYS A 116 -8.62 -8.06 2.22
CA LYS A 116 -9.66 -7.10 1.91
C LYS A 116 -10.92 -7.59 2.62
N ALA A 117 -11.21 -6.99 3.75
CA ALA A 117 -12.28 -7.44 4.61
C ALA A 117 -13.65 -7.05 4.10
N PHE A 118 -13.72 -6.08 3.23
CA PHE A 118 -14.99 -5.69 2.67
C PHE A 118 -15.21 -6.54 1.46
N GLN A 119 -16.22 -7.27 1.50
CA GLN A 119 -16.54 -8.22 0.43
C GLN A 119 -17.79 -7.76 -0.25
#